data_4ae4eb2fcd484281e4b4513da55056db
#
_entry.id   4ae4eb2fcd484281e4b4513da55056db
#
_cell.length_a   1.000
_cell.length_b   1.000
_cell.length_c   1.000
_cell.angle_alpha   90.00
_cell.angle_beta   90.00
_cell.angle_gamma   90.00
#
_symmetry.space_group_name_H-M   'P 1'
#
loop_
_entity.id
_entity.type
_entity.pdbx_description
1 polymer ?
#
loop_
_entity_poly.entity_id
_entity_poly.type
_entity_poly.pdbx_seq_one_letter_code
_entity_poly.pdbx_strand_id
1 'polypeptide(L)'
;MDRSPLFSGMIEGTGPRYCPSIEDKVVKFADKNKHQVFIEPEGLDTNEMYVGGLSSSLPEDVQYAMYRSVAGLENVKIVRNAYAIEYDCIDARQLMPTLEFKKIEGLYSGGQFNGSSGYEEAAAQGLVAGINAALKILGRDQIVLDRSQAYIGVLIDDLVTKDSHEPYRMMTSRAEYRLLLRQDNADQRLTKIGHEVGLISDERYQQLLDKEEIILSEVERLEHTNIGANQEVQEVLAKYGSTPLSNGTTLAELIRRPELSYEALTNIDKNRALRQKCVDKSTNYVDKSEKNVDKLVQEVIEQIDINIKYDGYIKRQLKQVEQFKKLETKRIPENINYDEIKSLRIEAVQKLKQYCPSSIGQASRISGVSPADISVLLVYLESMR
;
A
#
# COMPACT_ATOMS: atom_id res chain seq x y z
N MET A 1 37.31 10.23 1.91
CA MET A 1 36.19 10.50 2.85
C MET A 1 36.30 11.86 3.52
N ASP A 2 37.52 12.28 3.89
CA ASP A 2 37.77 13.55 4.62
C ASP A 2 37.27 14.83 3.91
N ARG A 3 37.04 14.76 2.60
CA ARG A 3 36.49 15.83 1.77
C ARG A 3 35.01 15.68 1.45
N SER A 4 34.33 14.69 2.04
CA SER A 4 32.89 14.50 1.81
C SER A 4 32.09 15.44 2.69
N PRO A 5 31.26 16.34 2.15
CA PRO A 5 30.34 17.17 2.92
C PRO A 5 29.42 16.36 3.81
N LEU A 6 29.00 15.18 3.36
CA LEU A 6 28.13 14.26 4.11
C LEU A 6 28.80 13.70 5.37
N PHE A 7 30.14 13.46 5.34
CA PHE A 7 30.89 12.88 6.47
C PHE A 7 31.72 13.89 7.24
N SER A 8 31.89 15.12 6.72
CA SER A 8 32.60 16.22 7.42
C SER A 8 31.71 17.02 8.38
N GLY A 9 30.41 16.73 8.44
CA GLY A 9 29.45 17.49 9.24
C GLY A 9 28.98 18.80 8.60
N MET A 10 29.29 19.04 7.31
CA MET A 10 28.74 20.18 6.57
C MET A 10 27.26 19.99 6.22
N ILE A 11 26.84 18.73 6.03
CA ILE A 11 25.47 18.33 5.80
C ILE A 11 24.95 17.74 7.10
N GLU A 12 23.99 18.39 7.74
CA GLU A 12 23.38 17.95 8.99
C GLU A 12 22.06 17.19 8.75
N GLY A 13 21.49 17.34 7.55
CA GLY A 13 20.23 16.72 7.16
C GLY A 13 20.30 15.22 6.97
N THR A 14 19.16 14.56 7.11
CA THR A 14 19.03 13.12 6.80
C THR A 14 18.81 12.95 5.29
N GLY A 15 19.73 12.25 4.62
CA GLY A 15 19.62 11.96 3.19
C GLY A 15 18.41 11.06 2.84
N PRO A 16 18.09 10.91 1.54
CA PRO A 16 16.95 10.10 1.09
C PRO A 16 17.14 8.63 1.49
N ARG A 17 16.10 8.05 2.07
CA ARG A 17 16.09 6.63 2.45
C ARG A 17 16.09 5.75 1.21
N TYR A 18 16.84 4.65 1.23
CA TYR A 18 17.04 3.69 0.13
C TYR A 18 17.74 4.21 -1.12
N CYS A 19 18.39 5.38 -1.05
CA CYS A 19 19.27 5.87 -2.10
C CYS A 19 20.62 6.24 -1.51
N PRO A 20 21.43 5.25 -1.06
CA PRO A 20 22.70 5.53 -0.42
C PRO A 20 23.67 6.15 -1.43
N SER A 21 24.38 7.20 -1.00
CA SER A 21 25.49 7.78 -1.75
C SER A 21 26.64 6.77 -1.90
N ILE A 22 27.60 7.04 -2.79
CA ILE A 22 28.78 6.18 -2.88
C ILE A 22 29.58 6.22 -1.58
N GLU A 23 29.60 7.34 -0.88
CA GLU A 23 30.23 7.49 0.43
C GLU A 23 29.58 6.56 1.46
N ASP A 24 28.22 6.51 1.51
CA ASP A 24 27.49 5.58 2.35
C ASP A 24 27.83 4.13 2.03
N LYS A 25 27.90 3.80 0.73
CA LYS A 25 28.23 2.44 0.29
C LYS A 25 29.63 2.02 0.72
N VAL A 26 30.60 2.91 0.57
CA VAL A 26 32.00 2.65 0.96
C VAL A 26 32.14 2.46 2.48
N VAL A 27 31.37 3.20 3.28
CA VAL A 27 31.41 3.11 4.75
C VAL A 27 30.57 1.95 5.28
N LYS A 28 29.30 1.88 4.89
CA LYS A 28 28.35 0.89 5.42
C LYS A 28 28.55 -0.52 4.86
N PHE A 29 29.12 -0.64 3.67
CA PHE A 29 29.35 -1.91 2.97
C PHE A 29 30.83 -2.07 2.58
N ALA A 30 31.74 -1.71 3.48
CA ALA A 30 33.17 -1.80 3.28
C ALA A 30 33.68 -3.23 3.02
N ASP A 31 32.91 -4.25 3.40
CA ASP A 31 33.15 -5.67 3.11
C ASP A 31 32.90 -6.06 1.65
N LYS A 32 32.22 -5.21 0.88
CA LYS A 32 31.92 -5.49 -0.53
C LYS A 32 33.08 -5.09 -1.45
N ASN A 33 33.46 -6.01 -2.32
CA ASN A 33 34.56 -5.80 -3.28
C ASN A 33 34.13 -4.94 -4.49
N LYS A 34 32.82 -4.74 -4.71
CA LYS A 34 32.27 -3.99 -5.83
C LYS A 34 30.87 -3.47 -5.52
N HIS A 35 30.51 -2.38 -6.17
CA HIS A 35 29.16 -1.82 -6.17
C HIS A 35 28.62 -1.75 -7.59
N GLN A 36 27.31 -1.94 -7.75
CA GLN A 36 26.64 -1.87 -9.04
C GLN A 36 26.54 -0.43 -9.51
N VAL A 37 26.89 -0.21 -10.77
CA VAL A 37 26.72 1.04 -11.52
C VAL A 37 25.85 0.77 -12.74
N PHE A 38 24.87 1.63 -12.99
CA PHE A 38 24.02 1.56 -14.17
C PHE A 38 24.31 2.76 -15.08
N ILE A 39 24.36 2.52 -16.37
CA ILE A 39 24.53 3.56 -17.40
C ILE A 39 23.34 3.48 -18.32
N GLU A 40 22.54 4.55 -18.36
CA GLU A 40 21.25 4.58 -19.02
C GLU A 40 21.19 5.79 -19.97
N PRO A 41 20.76 5.64 -21.24
CA PRO A 41 20.64 6.78 -22.15
C PRO A 41 19.58 7.76 -21.63
N GLU A 42 19.90 9.07 -21.64
CA GLU A 42 18.92 10.11 -21.29
C GLU A 42 17.87 10.32 -22.38
N GLY A 43 18.14 9.87 -23.61
CA GLY A 43 17.22 9.95 -24.72
C GLY A 43 17.79 9.35 -26.00
N LEU A 44 16.95 9.25 -27.03
CA LEU A 44 17.33 8.65 -28.32
C LEU A 44 18.19 9.59 -29.17
N ASP A 45 18.08 10.90 -28.97
CA ASP A 45 18.71 11.94 -29.77
C ASP A 45 19.89 12.64 -29.07
N THR A 46 20.41 12.02 -27.97
CA THR A 46 21.53 12.57 -27.22
C THR A 46 22.56 11.50 -26.90
N ASN A 47 23.82 11.92 -26.71
CA ASN A 47 24.91 11.09 -26.21
C ASN A 47 25.05 11.17 -24.68
N GLU A 48 24.19 11.89 -24.02
CA GLU A 48 24.17 11.98 -22.55
C GLU A 48 23.66 10.69 -21.95
N MET A 49 24.38 10.23 -20.92
CA MET A 49 24.07 9.03 -20.14
C MET A 49 23.82 9.40 -18.70
N TYR A 50 22.77 8.89 -18.13
CA TYR A 50 22.57 8.91 -16.68
C TYR A 50 23.41 7.81 -16.04
N VAL A 51 24.09 8.15 -14.96
CA VAL A 51 24.93 7.19 -14.21
C VAL A 51 24.30 6.93 -12.85
N GLY A 52 23.59 5.82 -12.74
CA GLY A 52 22.98 5.36 -11.51
C GLY A 52 23.98 4.60 -10.62
N GLY A 53 23.85 4.79 -9.31
CA GLY A 53 24.66 4.06 -8.33
C GLY A 53 25.91 4.77 -7.82
N LEU A 54 26.25 5.94 -8.39
CA LEU A 54 27.37 6.79 -7.99
C LEU A 54 26.96 8.17 -7.47
N SER A 55 25.73 8.29 -6.91
CA SER A 55 25.30 9.52 -6.23
C SER A 55 26.31 9.92 -5.15
N SER A 56 26.70 11.19 -5.11
CA SER A 56 27.81 11.66 -4.27
C SER A 56 27.67 13.11 -3.87
N SER A 57 28.18 13.45 -2.69
CA SER A 57 28.38 14.83 -2.22
C SER A 57 29.81 15.32 -2.41
N LEU A 58 30.69 14.46 -2.96
CA LEU A 58 32.13 14.75 -3.10
C LEU A 58 32.39 15.95 -4.04
N PRO A 59 33.48 16.68 -3.83
CA PRO A 59 33.91 17.76 -4.73
C PRO A 59 34.12 17.29 -6.16
N GLU A 60 33.97 18.20 -7.12
CA GLU A 60 34.03 17.91 -8.55
C GLU A 60 35.28 17.15 -9.00
N ASP A 61 36.46 17.56 -8.53
CA ASP A 61 37.73 16.91 -8.87
C ASP A 61 37.78 15.45 -8.40
N VAL A 62 37.19 15.17 -7.24
CA VAL A 62 37.08 13.81 -6.68
C VAL A 62 36.08 12.98 -7.50
N GLN A 63 34.97 13.59 -7.91
CA GLN A 63 33.99 12.92 -8.77
C GLN A 63 34.61 12.51 -10.12
N TYR A 64 35.36 13.40 -10.77
CA TYR A 64 36.09 13.07 -12.00
C TYR A 64 37.04 11.89 -11.81
N ALA A 65 37.81 11.89 -10.74
CA ALA A 65 38.75 10.81 -10.44
C ALA A 65 38.01 9.48 -10.19
N MET A 66 36.90 9.54 -9.45
CA MET A 66 36.05 8.38 -9.13
C MET A 66 35.41 7.78 -10.40
N TYR A 67 34.76 8.60 -11.23
CA TYR A 67 34.12 8.12 -12.45
C TYR A 67 35.13 7.50 -13.42
N ARG A 68 36.30 8.11 -13.59
CA ARG A 68 37.37 7.62 -14.47
C ARG A 68 38.08 6.37 -13.96
N SER A 69 37.89 6.00 -12.70
CA SER A 69 38.37 4.73 -12.16
C SER A 69 37.44 3.54 -12.51
N VAL A 70 36.26 3.80 -13.04
CA VAL A 70 35.33 2.75 -13.47
C VAL A 70 35.72 2.27 -14.86
N ALA A 71 35.86 0.96 -15.05
CA ALA A 71 36.21 0.35 -16.33
C ALA A 71 35.20 0.74 -17.42
N GLY A 72 35.71 1.29 -18.52
CA GLY A 72 34.91 1.81 -19.65
C GLY A 72 34.55 3.29 -19.53
N LEU A 73 34.83 3.96 -18.41
CA LEU A 73 34.61 5.40 -18.19
C LEU A 73 35.90 6.22 -18.08
N GLU A 74 37.04 5.68 -18.47
CA GLU A 74 38.36 6.31 -18.32
C GLU A 74 38.44 7.71 -18.98
N ASN A 75 37.67 7.92 -20.06
CA ASN A 75 37.63 9.18 -20.82
C ASN A 75 36.29 9.91 -20.67
N VAL A 76 35.49 9.59 -19.67
CA VAL A 76 34.18 10.21 -19.48
C VAL A 76 34.30 11.72 -19.26
N LYS A 77 33.35 12.44 -19.83
CA LYS A 77 33.13 13.88 -19.56
C LYS A 77 31.85 14.02 -18.76
N ILE A 78 31.92 14.67 -17.63
CA ILE A 78 30.76 14.92 -16.77
C ILE A 78 30.03 16.17 -17.28
N VAL A 79 28.77 16.05 -17.66
CA VAL A 79 27.91 17.16 -18.09
C VAL A 79 27.32 17.88 -16.89
N ARG A 80 26.92 17.10 -15.87
CA ARG A 80 26.41 17.58 -14.60
C ARG A 80 26.98 16.75 -13.46
N ASN A 81 27.57 17.41 -12.48
CA ASN A 81 28.10 16.73 -11.30
C ASN A 81 26.98 16.12 -10.45
N ALA A 82 27.30 15.04 -9.73
CA ALA A 82 26.46 14.55 -8.67
C ALA A 82 26.39 15.58 -7.53
N TYR A 83 25.30 15.55 -6.78
CA TYR A 83 25.04 16.52 -5.71
C TYR A 83 24.38 15.82 -4.52
N ALA A 84 24.57 16.38 -3.34
CA ALA A 84 23.82 15.96 -2.16
C ALA A 84 22.46 16.63 -2.13
N ILE A 85 21.49 15.93 -1.56
CA ILE A 85 20.13 16.44 -1.36
C ILE A 85 19.86 16.47 0.15
N GLU A 86 19.43 17.62 0.63
CA GLU A 86 18.82 17.80 1.94
C GLU A 86 17.35 18.15 1.74
N TYR A 87 16.49 17.65 2.60
CA TYR A 87 15.07 17.88 2.53
C TYR A 87 14.58 18.63 3.76
N ASP A 88 13.96 19.78 3.52
CA ASP A 88 13.13 20.40 4.54
C ASP A 88 11.78 19.68 4.62
N CYS A 89 11.32 19.45 5.83
CA CYS A 89 10.01 18.89 6.09
C CYS A 89 9.39 19.48 7.36
N ILE A 90 8.07 19.39 7.43
CA ILE A 90 7.32 19.70 8.65
C ILE A 90 7.17 18.47 9.53
N ASP A 91 6.78 18.68 10.77
CA ASP A 91 6.18 17.63 11.57
C ASP A 91 4.76 17.33 11.03
N ALA A 92 4.61 16.22 10.31
CA ALA A 92 3.35 15.85 9.67
C ALA A 92 2.19 15.61 10.65
N ARG A 93 2.46 15.49 11.96
CA ARG A 93 1.42 15.44 13.00
C ARG A 93 0.61 16.74 13.13
N GLN A 94 1.08 17.83 12.51
CA GLN A 94 0.31 19.07 12.35
C GLN A 94 -0.85 18.96 11.37
N LEU A 95 -0.91 17.86 10.59
CA LEU A 95 -1.95 17.60 9.62
C LEU A 95 -3.08 16.74 10.22
N MET A 96 -4.27 16.96 9.71
CA MET A 96 -5.41 16.05 9.88
C MET A 96 -5.25 14.83 8.96
N PRO A 97 -5.99 13.73 9.17
CA PRO A 97 -6.00 12.61 8.23
C PRO A 97 -6.46 12.96 6.81
N THR A 98 -7.06 14.12 6.62
CA THR A 98 -7.40 14.72 5.32
C THR A 98 -6.24 15.41 4.62
N LEU A 99 -5.07 15.49 5.27
CA LEU A 99 -3.87 16.25 4.91
C LEU A 99 -4.04 17.77 4.95
N GLU A 100 -5.10 18.27 5.55
CA GLU A 100 -5.27 19.69 5.88
C GLU A 100 -4.51 20.02 7.16
N PHE A 101 -3.92 21.22 7.26
CA PHE A 101 -3.30 21.69 8.50
C PHE A 101 -4.33 21.90 9.60
N LYS A 102 -4.05 21.43 10.82
CA LYS A 102 -4.92 21.59 11.99
C LYS A 102 -5.13 23.06 12.39
N LYS A 103 -4.12 23.92 12.13
CA LYS A 103 -4.13 25.34 12.56
C LYS A 103 -4.37 26.32 11.41
N ILE A 104 -4.35 25.87 10.17
CA ILE A 104 -4.48 26.76 9.01
C ILE A 104 -5.53 26.14 8.09
N GLU A 105 -6.73 26.69 8.16
CA GLU A 105 -7.85 26.22 7.36
C GLU A 105 -7.60 26.42 5.87
N GLY A 106 -7.94 25.40 5.06
CA GLY A 106 -7.80 25.42 3.60
C GLY A 106 -6.38 25.17 3.09
N LEU A 107 -5.38 25.02 3.98
CA LEU A 107 -4.02 24.66 3.60
C LEU A 107 -3.83 23.15 3.69
N TYR A 108 -3.39 22.54 2.58
CA TYR A 108 -3.10 21.11 2.48
C TYR A 108 -1.63 20.90 2.15
N SER A 109 -1.11 19.74 2.50
CA SER A 109 0.29 19.39 2.26
C SER A 109 0.45 17.95 1.78
N GLY A 110 1.50 17.67 1.01
CA GLY A 110 1.81 16.34 0.50
C GLY A 110 3.27 16.17 0.09
N GLY A 111 3.74 14.93 0.05
CA GLY A 111 5.03 14.54 -0.47
C GLY A 111 6.19 14.82 0.47
N GLN A 112 7.32 15.28 -0.09
CA GLN A 112 8.56 15.50 0.63
C GLN A 112 8.36 16.44 1.84
N PHE A 113 7.55 17.46 1.70
CA PHE A 113 7.27 18.43 2.74
C PHE A 113 6.68 17.78 4.00
N ASN A 114 5.99 16.67 3.87
CA ASN A 114 5.48 15.84 4.97
C ASN A 114 6.50 14.77 5.46
N GLY A 115 7.76 14.86 5.05
CA GLY A 115 8.78 13.88 5.43
C GLY A 115 8.74 12.58 4.62
N SER A 116 8.16 12.59 3.41
CA SER A 116 8.08 11.42 2.53
C SER A 116 8.53 11.76 1.11
N SER A 117 9.76 11.38 0.76
CA SER A 117 10.42 11.77 -0.50
C SER A 117 10.23 10.76 -1.65
N GLY A 118 9.58 9.63 -1.44
CA GLY A 118 9.30 8.65 -2.51
C GLY A 118 8.24 9.19 -3.47
N TYR A 119 8.41 8.92 -4.76
CA TYR A 119 7.50 9.42 -5.80
C TYR A 119 6.08 8.93 -5.62
N GLU A 120 5.91 7.65 -5.32
CA GLU A 120 4.62 7.01 -5.12
C GLU A 120 3.91 7.56 -3.88
N GLU A 121 4.66 7.73 -2.79
CA GLU A 121 4.14 8.30 -1.55
C GLU A 121 3.73 9.77 -1.74
N ALA A 122 4.52 10.54 -2.48
CA ALA A 122 4.21 11.94 -2.77
C ALA A 122 2.97 12.06 -3.66
N ALA A 123 2.86 11.24 -4.70
CA ALA A 123 1.70 11.21 -5.60
C ALA A 123 0.42 10.84 -4.84
N ALA A 124 0.48 9.82 -3.97
CA ALA A 124 -0.65 9.39 -3.15
C ALA A 124 -1.15 10.49 -2.20
N GLN A 125 -0.22 11.17 -1.52
CA GLN A 125 -0.57 12.29 -0.64
C GLN A 125 -1.15 13.47 -1.42
N GLY A 126 -0.53 13.84 -2.54
CA GLY A 126 -1.02 14.92 -3.41
C GLY A 126 -2.43 14.64 -3.93
N LEU A 127 -2.71 13.40 -4.34
CA LEU A 127 -4.04 12.98 -4.78
C LEU A 127 -5.08 13.15 -3.66
N VAL A 128 -4.82 12.65 -2.45
CA VAL A 128 -5.77 12.75 -1.33
C VAL A 128 -5.95 14.19 -0.87
N ALA A 129 -4.87 14.96 -0.79
CA ALA A 129 -4.93 16.38 -0.46
C ALA A 129 -5.78 17.17 -1.46
N GLY A 130 -5.57 16.91 -2.77
CA GLY A 130 -6.34 17.56 -3.85
C GLY A 130 -7.83 17.18 -3.83
N ILE A 131 -8.15 15.90 -3.61
CA ILE A 131 -9.54 15.45 -3.45
C ILE A 131 -10.20 16.19 -2.27
N ASN A 132 -9.57 16.21 -1.12
CA ASN A 132 -10.13 16.79 0.08
C ASN A 132 -10.27 18.32 -0.01
N ALA A 133 -9.31 18.98 -0.65
CA ALA A 133 -9.41 20.42 -0.92
C ALA A 133 -10.61 20.73 -1.84
N ALA A 134 -10.78 19.93 -2.90
CA ALA A 134 -11.90 20.10 -3.83
C ALA A 134 -13.26 19.81 -3.14
N LEU A 135 -13.37 18.74 -2.38
CA LEU A 135 -14.59 18.40 -1.64
C LEU A 135 -14.97 19.50 -0.64
N LYS A 136 -13.98 20.09 0.06
CA LYS A 136 -14.22 21.20 0.99
C LYS A 136 -14.76 22.43 0.27
N ILE A 137 -14.20 22.81 -0.89
CA ILE A 137 -14.68 23.92 -1.70
C ILE A 137 -16.11 23.68 -2.18
N LEU A 138 -16.44 22.41 -2.51
CA LEU A 138 -17.78 22.01 -2.96
C LEU A 138 -18.79 21.84 -1.81
N GLY A 139 -18.39 22.08 -0.54
CA GLY A 139 -19.23 21.88 0.62
C GLY A 139 -19.62 20.41 0.86
N ARG A 140 -18.79 19.47 0.40
CA ARG A 140 -18.98 18.01 0.56
C ARG A 140 -18.11 17.47 1.67
N ASP A 141 -18.47 16.32 2.23
CA ASP A 141 -17.68 15.65 3.22
C ASP A 141 -16.34 15.20 2.64
N GLN A 142 -15.27 15.49 3.37
CA GLN A 142 -13.92 15.05 3.03
C GLN A 142 -13.75 13.54 3.25
N ILE A 143 -12.86 12.92 2.49
CA ILE A 143 -12.57 11.49 2.64
C ILE A 143 -11.36 11.26 3.53
N VAL A 144 -11.43 10.19 4.31
CA VAL A 144 -10.29 9.61 5.04
C VAL A 144 -10.25 8.12 4.71
N LEU A 145 -9.18 7.71 4.03
CA LEU A 145 -8.95 6.29 3.77
C LEU A 145 -8.38 5.63 5.03
N ASP A 146 -9.05 4.61 5.52
CA ASP A 146 -8.56 3.88 6.69
C ASP A 146 -7.47 2.85 6.32
N ARG A 147 -6.76 2.37 7.33
CA ARG A 147 -5.66 1.40 7.19
C ARG A 147 -6.07 0.05 6.62
N SER A 148 -7.36 -0.27 6.61
CA SER A 148 -7.90 -1.51 6.04
C SER A 148 -8.38 -1.34 4.60
N GLN A 149 -8.53 -0.10 4.12
CA GLN A 149 -9.03 0.22 2.79
C GLN A 149 -7.91 0.38 1.77
N ALA A 150 -6.78 1.01 2.15
CA ALA A 150 -5.71 1.31 1.21
C ALA A 150 -4.34 1.42 1.88
N TYR A 151 -3.26 1.12 1.13
CA TYR A 151 -1.90 1.49 1.52
C TYR A 151 -1.74 3.01 1.69
N ILE A 152 -2.48 3.81 0.91
CA ILE A 152 -2.56 5.28 1.08
C ILE A 152 -3.09 5.63 2.47
N GLY A 153 -4.09 4.90 2.97
CA GLY A 153 -4.61 5.06 4.34
C GLY A 153 -3.56 4.73 5.40
N VAL A 154 -2.78 3.66 5.22
CA VAL A 154 -1.67 3.31 6.11
C VAL A 154 -0.60 4.39 6.10
N LEU A 155 -0.21 4.89 4.92
CA LEU A 155 0.76 5.96 4.73
C LEU A 155 0.36 7.22 5.48
N ILE A 156 -0.85 7.73 5.24
CA ILE A 156 -1.33 8.98 5.83
C ILE A 156 -1.47 8.83 7.34
N ASP A 157 -2.09 7.74 7.81
CA ASP A 157 -2.24 7.49 9.25
C ASP A 157 -0.88 7.42 9.96
N ASP A 158 0.11 6.74 9.38
CA ASP A 158 1.46 6.70 9.95
C ASP A 158 2.09 8.10 10.01
N LEU A 159 1.97 8.91 8.97
CA LEU A 159 2.54 10.27 8.93
C LEU A 159 1.93 11.20 9.97
N VAL A 160 0.60 11.16 10.14
CA VAL A 160 -0.10 12.11 11.03
C VAL A 160 -0.17 11.64 12.49
N THR A 161 0.19 10.38 12.77
CA THR A 161 0.09 9.81 14.13
C THR A 161 1.42 9.37 14.72
N LYS A 162 2.42 9.04 13.89
CA LYS A 162 3.71 8.53 14.37
C LYS A 162 4.79 9.59 14.26
N ASP A 163 5.68 9.60 15.24
CA ASP A 163 6.91 10.37 15.15
C ASP A 163 7.88 9.67 14.19
N SER A 164 8.43 10.39 13.24
CA SER A 164 9.40 9.87 12.29
C SER A 164 10.58 10.82 12.17
N HIS A 165 11.75 10.34 12.62
CA HIS A 165 13.03 11.06 12.49
C HIS A 165 13.76 10.70 11.18
N GLU A 166 13.17 9.85 10.36
CA GLU A 166 13.70 9.43 9.07
C GLU A 166 12.67 9.65 7.98
N PRO A 167 13.11 9.88 6.71
CA PRO A 167 12.20 9.95 5.58
C PRO A 167 11.30 8.71 5.51
N TYR A 168 9.99 8.93 5.50
CA TYR A 168 9.01 7.85 5.47
C TYR A 168 9.03 7.14 4.10
N ARG A 169 9.05 5.81 4.13
CA ARG A 169 8.83 4.97 2.95
C ARG A 169 7.75 3.94 3.26
N MET A 170 6.82 3.79 2.31
CA MET A 170 5.78 2.78 2.39
C MET A 170 6.35 1.40 2.11
N MET A 171 6.14 0.49 3.05
CA MET A 171 6.54 -0.91 2.92
C MET A 171 5.37 -1.80 3.31
N THR A 172 5.28 -2.96 2.68
CA THR A 172 4.21 -3.93 2.98
C THR A 172 4.19 -4.36 4.45
N SER A 173 5.36 -4.34 5.12
CA SER A 173 5.47 -4.64 6.55
C SER A 173 4.77 -3.64 7.47
N ARG A 174 4.43 -2.44 6.97
CA ARG A 174 3.71 -1.41 7.74
C ARG A 174 2.20 -1.64 7.78
N ALA A 175 1.67 -2.47 6.88
CA ALA A 175 0.25 -2.78 6.80
C ALA A 175 -0.09 -4.04 7.60
N GLU A 176 -1.11 -3.95 8.44
CA GLU A 176 -1.63 -5.04 9.27
C GLU A 176 -2.51 -6.01 8.44
N TYR A 177 -3.22 -5.47 7.44
CA TYR A 177 -4.25 -6.19 6.68
C TYR A 177 -3.79 -6.54 5.26
N ARG A 178 -2.56 -7.08 5.10
CA ARG A 178 -1.96 -7.33 3.79
C ARG A 178 -2.77 -8.27 2.89
N LEU A 179 -3.52 -9.19 3.47
CA LEU A 179 -4.37 -10.10 2.71
C LEU A 179 -5.60 -9.40 2.12
N LEU A 180 -6.04 -8.29 2.73
CA LEU A 180 -7.11 -7.45 2.19
C LEU A 180 -6.56 -6.39 1.22
N LEU A 181 -5.35 -5.87 1.48
CA LEU A 181 -4.72 -4.80 0.71
C LEU A 181 -3.85 -5.34 -0.43
N ARG A 182 -4.44 -6.16 -1.29
CA ARG A 182 -3.73 -6.68 -2.46
C ARG A 182 -3.82 -5.74 -3.65
N GLN A 183 -2.88 -5.88 -4.59
CA GLN A 183 -2.90 -5.13 -5.84
C GLN A 183 -4.06 -5.58 -6.75
N ASP A 184 -4.30 -6.89 -6.80
CA ASP A 184 -5.32 -7.54 -7.64
C ASP A 184 -6.77 -7.12 -7.31
N ASN A 185 -7.03 -6.65 -6.11
CA ASN A 185 -8.36 -6.20 -5.66
C ASN A 185 -8.44 -4.70 -5.33
N ALA A 186 -7.50 -3.91 -5.78
CA ALA A 186 -7.48 -2.47 -5.48
C ALA A 186 -8.69 -1.74 -6.06
N ASP A 187 -9.14 -2.15 -7.24
CA ASP A 187 -10.34 -1.65 -7.89
C ASP A 187 -11.61 -1.91 -7.05
N GLN A 188 -11.78 -3.11 -6.51
CA GLN A 188 -12.91 -3.48 -5.67
C GLN A 188 -12.97 -2.64 -4.37
N ARG A 189 -11.82 -2.22 -3.84
CA ARG A 189 -11.76 -1.42 -2.61
C ARG A 189 -11.92 0.08 -2.83
N LEU A 190 -11.47 0.62 -3.96
CA LEU A 190 -11.26 2.06 -4.13
C LEU A 190 -12.09 2.69 -5.26
N THR A 191 -12.53 1.94 -6.27
CA THR A 191 -13.25 2.51 -7.42
C THR A 191 -14.58 3.17 -6.99
N LYS A 192 -15.29 2.57 -6.04
CA LYS A 192 -16.52 3.16 -5.49
C LYS A 192 -16.25 4.53 -4.86
N ILE A 193 -15.19 4.63 -4.04
CA ILE A 193 -14.80 5.90 -3.42
C ILE A 193 -14.41 6.92 -4.50
N GLY A 194 -13.62 6.47 -5.50
CA GLY A 194 -13.23 7.32 -6.64
C GLY A 194 -14.43 7.82 -7.45
N HIS A 195 -15.47 7.01 -7.61
CA HIS A 195 -16.72 7.40 -8.25
C HIS A 195 -17.49 8.40 -7.39
N GLU A 196 -17.68 8.14 -6.10
CA GLU A 196 -18.37 9.02 -5.17
C GLU A 196 -17.73 10.42 -5.10
N VAL A 197 -16.40 10.54 -5.20
CA VAL A 197 -15.73 11.84 -5.22
C VAL A 197 -15.70 12.50 -6.61
N GLY A 198 -16.14 11.80 -7.67
CA GLY A 198 -16.25 12.33 -9.03
C GLY A 198 -15.01 12.14 -9.91
N LEU A 199 -14.06 11.27 -9.53
CA LEU A 199 -12.85 10.97 -10.33
C LEU A 199 -13.02 9.77 -11.27
N ILE A 200 -14.01 8.91 -11.02
CA ILE A 200 -14.30 7.73 -11.81
C ILE A 200 -15.65 7.92 -12.49
N SER A 201 -15.72 7.65 -13.80
CA SER A 201 -16.98 7.74 -14.56
C SER A 201 -17.97 6.65 -14.18
N ASP A 202 -19.26 6.91 -14.42
CA ASP A 202 -20.34 5.93 -14.23
C ASP A 202 -20.07 4.63 -14.97
N GLU A 203 -19.56 4.73 -16.19
CA GLU A 203 -19.21 3.58 -17.02
C GLU A 203 -18.13 2.70 -16.36
N ARG A 204 -17.03 3.30 -15.91
CA ARG A 204 -15.96 2.56 -15.23
C ARG A 204 -16.41 1.96 -13.91
N TYR A 205 -17.30 2.65 -13.19
CA TYR A 205 -17.91 2.11 -11.98
C TYR A 205 -18.83 0.92 -12.29
N GLN A 206 -19.61 1.01 -13.37
CA GLN A 206 -20.45 -0.11 -13.83
C GLN A 206 -19.61 -1.34 -14.20
N GLN A 207 -18.47 -1.16 -14.85
CA GLN A 207 -17.52 -2.26 -15.16
C GLN A 207 -17.05 -2.99 -13.89
N LEU A 208 -16.80 -2.25 -12.79
CA LEU A 208 -16.51 -2.88 -11.51
C LEU A 208 -17.69 -3.70 -10.99
N LEU A 209 -18.89 -3.15 -10.99
CA LEU A 209 -20.09 -3.84 -10.49
C LEU A 209 -20.34 -5.14 -11.28
N ASP A 210 -20.19 -5.08 -12.61
CA ASP A 210 -20.33 -6.25 -13.48
C ASP A 210 -19.27 -7.32 -13.15
N LYS A 211 -18.01 -6.92 -12.92
CA LYS A 211 -16.93 -7.80 -12.50
C LYS A 211 -17.24 -8.48 -11.16
N GLU A 212 -17.67 -7.73 -10.17
CA GLU A 212 -18.02 -8.24 -8.85
C GLU A 212 -19.21 -9.23 -8.92
N GLU A 213 -20.24 -8.92 -9.70
CA GLU A 213 -21.37 -9.82 -9.91
C GLU A 213 -20.96 -11.15 -10.54
N ILE A 214 -20.07 -11.10 -11.56
CA ILE A 214 -19.54 -12.33 -12.19
C ILE A 214 -18.76 -13.16 -11.16
N ILE A 215 -17.86 -12.56 -10.39
CA ILE A 215 -17.07 -13.24 -9.36
C ILE A 215 -17.98 -13.91 -8.34
N LEU A 216 -18.92 -13.15 -7.75
CA LEU A 216 -19.81 -13.66 -6.72
C LEU A 216 -20.69 -14.80 -7.23
N SER A 217 -21.32 -14.63 -8.40
CA SER A 217 -22.19 -15.67 -8.98
C SER A 217 -21.41 -16.94 -9.34
N GLU A 218 -20.16 -16.82 -9.73
CA GLU A 218 -19.33 -17.97 -10.09
C GLU A 218 -18.80 -18.70 -8.84
N VAL A 219 -18.40 -17.97 -7.80
CA VAL A 219 -18.02 -18.59 -6.51
C VAL A 219 -19.21 -19.34 -5.92
N GLU A 220 -20.41 -18.72 -5.91
CA GLU A 220 -21.64 -19.38 -5.42
C GLU A 220 -21.96 -20.65 -6.23
N ARG A 221 -21.84 -20.58 -7.55
CA ARG A 221 -22.05 -21.76 -8.43
C ARG A 221 -21.09 -22.90 -8.06
N LEU A 222 -19.79 -22.59 -7.88
CA LEU A 222 -18.75 -23.58 -7.53
C LEU A 222 -18.96 -24.20 -6.15
N GLU A 223 -19.44 -23.45 -5.18
CA GLU A 223 -19.78 -23.94 -3.85
C GLU A 223 -20.95 -24.95 -3.85
N HIS A 224 -21.89 -24.80 -4.81
CA HIS A 224 -23.08 -25.62 -4.91
C HIS A 224 -23.02 -26.69 -6.02
N THR A 225 -21.98 -26.68 -6.86
CA THR A 225 -21.83 -27.69 -7.92
C THR A 225 -21.09 -28.92 -7.40
N ASN A 226 -21.84 -30.02 -7.22
CA ASN A 226 -21.29 -31.29 -6.81
C ASN A 226 -20.69 -32.06 -7.99
N ILE A 227 -19.56 -32.71 -7.74
CA ILE A 227 -18.88 -33.58 -8.69
C ILE A 227 -18.60 -34.97 -8.05
N GLY A 228 -18.83 -36.02 -8.81
CA GLY A 228 -18.60 -37.39 -8.36
C GLY A 228 -17.14 -37.83 -8.53
N ALA A 229 -16.74 -38.90 -7.83
CA ALA A 229 -15.41 -39.49 -7.93
C ALA A 229 -15.31 -40.44 -9.17
N ASN A 230 -15.72 -39.97 -10.36
CA ASN A 230 -15.65 -40.74 -11.61
C ASN A 230 -14.22 -40.71 -12.20
N GLN A 231 -14.00 -41.55 -13.24
CA GLN A 231 -12.68 -41.71 -13.87
C GLN A 231 -12.13 -40.39 -14.42
N GLU A 232 -12.95 -39.57 -15.09
CA GLU A 232 -12.56 -38.29 -15.68
C GLU A 232 -12.01 -37.33 -14.59
N VAL A 233 -12.66 -37.30 -13.43
CA VAL A 233 -12.21 -36.50 -12.27
C VAL A 233 -10.91 -37.04 -11.71
N GLN A 234 -10.77 -38.38 -11.55
CA GLN A 234 -9.54 -38.96 -11.04
C GLN A 234 -8.34 -38.71 -11.97
N GLU A 235 -8.55 -38.75 -13.27
CA GLU A 235 -7.51 -38.40 -14.26
C GLU A 235 -7.02 -36.99 -14.14
N VAL A 236 -7.95 -36.01 -13.95
CA VAL A 236 -7.59 -34.58 -13.69
C VAL A 236 -6.81 -34.45 -12.39
N LEU A 237 -7.28 -35.08 -11.30
CA LEU A 237 -6.58 -35.06 -10.03
C LEU A 237 -5.16 -35.63 -10.13
N ALA A 238 -5.01 -36.75 -10.79
CA ALA A 238 -3.70 -37.40 -11.02
C ALA A 238 -2.77 -36.52 -11.85
N LYS A 239 -3.29 -35.81 -12.87
CA LYS A 239 -2.51 -34.86 -13.70
C LYS A 239 -1.88 -33.76 -12.89
N TYR A 240 -2.57 -33.26 -11.87
CA TYR A 240 -2.09 -32.20 -11.00
C TYR A 240 -1.45 -32.71 -9.70
N GLY A 241 -1.24 -34.01 -9.54
CA GLY A 241 -0.66 -34.62 -8.35
C GLY A 241 -1.54 -34.52 -7.10
N SER A 242 -2.84 -34.32 -7.29
CA SER A 242 -3.80 -34.17 -6.19
C SER A 242 -4.29 -35.57 -5.72
N THR A 243 -4.66 -35.64 -4.45
CA THR A 243 -5.18 -36.87 -3.82
C THR A 243 -6.49 -37.31 -4.49
N PRO A 244 -6.64 -38.61 -4.83
CA PRO A 244 -7.88 -39.14 -5.38
C PRO A 244 -9.08 -38.87 -4.47
N LEU A 245 -10.26 -38.73 -5.07
CA LEU A 245 -11.54 -38.65 -4.34
C LEU A 245 -12.07 -40.04 -4.02
N SER A 246 -12.52 -40.26 -2.80
CA SER A 246 -13.28 -41.44 -2.38
C SER A 246 -14.80 -41.23 -2.54
N ASN A 247 -15.26 -39.98 -2.36
CA ASN A 247 -16.66 -39.58 -2.42
C ASN A 247 -16.82 -38.33 -3.26
N GLY A 248 -18.06 -37.99 -3.63
CA GLY A 248 -18.37 -36.73 -4.28
C GLY A 248 -18.05 -35.51 -3.36
N THR A 249 -17.71 -34.40 -4.01
CA THR A 249 -17.39 -33.13 -3.36
C THR A 249 -17.85 -31.95 -4.21
N THR A 250 -17.74 -30.73 -3.75
CA THR A 250 -18.04 -29.56 -4.58
C THR A 250 -16.80 -29.15 -5.40
N LEU A 251 -17.01 -28.42 -6.50
CA LEU A 251 -15.92 -27.83 -7.28
C LEU A 251 -15.08 -26.88 -6.44
N ALA A 252 -15.70 -26.08 -5.55
CA ALA A 252 -15.00 -25.20 -4.64
C ALA A 252 -14.06 -25.96 -3.69
N GLU A 253 -14.48 -27.13 -3.15
CA GLU A 253 -13.60 -27.96 -2.31
C GLU A 253 -12.37 -28.47 -3.07
N LEU A 254 -12.49 -28.71 -4.37
CA LEU A 254 -11.34 -29.04 -5.20
C LEU A 254 -10.40 -27.85 -5.38
N ILE A 255 -10.93 -26.66 -5.64
CA ILE A 255 -10.13 -25.43 -5.78
C ILE A 255 -9.40 -25.06 -4.48
N ARG A 256 -9.95 -25.41 -3.29
CA ARG A 256 -9.26 -25.21 -2.01
C ARG A 256 -7.97 -25.99 -1.87
N ARG A 257 -7.75 -27.04 -2.68
CA ARG A 257 -6.48 -27.76 -2.70
C ARG A 257 -5.40 -26.89 -3.36
N PRO A 258 -4.18 -26.80 -2.77
CA PRO A 258 -3.13 -25.92 -3.28
C PRO A 258 -2.76 -26.14 -4.75
N GLU A 259 -2.74 -27.39 -5.17
CA GLU A 259 -2.34 -27.82 -6.51
C GLU A 259 -3.42 -27.64 -7.58
N LEU A 260 -4.67 -27.35 -7.21
CA LEU A 260 -5.77 -27.15 -8.15
C LEU A 260 -6.14 -25.67 -8.24
N SER A 261 -6.62 -25.27 -9.40
CA SER A 261 -7.14 -23.91 -9.67
C SER A 261 -8.46 -24.00 -10.43
N TYR A 262 -9.13 -22.87 -10.58
CA TYR A 262 -10.32 -22.79 -11.42
C TYR A 262 -10.06 -23.31 -12.86
N GLU A 263 -8.90 -22.99 -13.42
CA GLU A 263 -8.53 -23.47 -14.76
C GLU A 263 -8.24 -24.97 -14.80
N ALA A 264 -7.67 -25.52 -13.75
CA ALA A 264 -7.39 -26.97 -13.67
C ALA A 264 -8.65 -27.82 -13.79
N LEU A 265 -9.82 -27.28 -13.40
CA LEU A 265 -11.11 -27.98 -13.43
C LEU A 265 -11.86 -27.82 -14.77
N THR A 266 -11.30 -27.16 -15.77
CA THR A 266 -11.98 -26.84 -17.04
C THR A 266 -12.62 -28.08 -17.71
N ASN A 267 -11.94 -29.23 -17.69
CA ASN A 267 -12.42 -30.43 -18.38
C ASN A 267 -13.54 -31.16 -17.63
N ILE A 268 -13.65 -30.96 -16.33
CA ILE A 268 -14.62 -31.63 -15.47
C ILE A 268 -15.81 -30.75 -15.10
N ASP A 269 -15.67 -29.44 -15.23
CA ASP A 269 -16.75 -28.44 -15.00
C ASP A 269 -17.54 -28.24 -16.31
N LYS A 270 -18.53 -29.11 -16.57
CA LYS A 270 -19.34 -29.05 -17.79
C LYS A 270 -20.28 -27.85 -17.89
N ASN A 271 -20.51 -27.15 -16.77
CA ASN A 271 -21.40 -25.98 -16.72
C ASN A 271 -20.62 -24.65 -16.69
N ARG A 272 -19.34 -24.68 -17.03
CA ARG A 272 -18.49 -23.51 -17.08
C ARG A 272 -18.90 -22.58 -18.21
N ALA A 273 -19.41 -21.38 -17.87
CA ALA A 273 -19.83 -20.35 -18.82
C ALA A 273 -19.18 -18.98 -18.56
N LEU A 274 -18.06 -18.95 -17.85
CA LEU A 274 -17.43 -17.71 -17.39
C LEU A 274 -17.11 -16.75 -18.55
N ARG A 275 -16.46 -17.25 -19.62
CA ARG A 275 -16.11 -16.41 -20.78
C ARG A 275 -17.37 -15.78 -21.41
N GLN A 276 -18.47 -16.53 -21.55
CA GLN A 276 -19.72 -16.01 -22.07
C GLN A 276 -20.30 -14.92 -21.17
N LYS A 277 -20.31 -15.13 -19.85
CA LYS A 277 -20.73 -14.11 -18.88
C LYS A 277 -19.92 -12.81 -19.01
N CYS A 278 -18.60 -12.90 -19.16
CA CYS A 278 -17.73 -11.75 -19.38
C CYS A 278 -18.02 -11.04 -20.72
N VAL A 279 -18.28 -11.80 -21.80
CA VAL A 279 -18.68 -11.25 -23.10
C VAL A 279 -20.00 -10.51 -22.98
N ASP A 280 -21.02 -11.12 -22.38
CA ASP A 280 -22.36 -10.53 -22.25
C ASP A 280 -22.33 -9.22 -21.49
N LYS A 281 -21.59 -9.15 -20.37
CA LYS A 281 -21.43 -7.93 -19.57
C LYS A 281 -20.62 -6.86 -20.30
N SER A 282 -19.56 -7.24 -21.04
CA SER A 282 -18.70 -6.30 -21.78
C SER A 282 -19.38 -5.67 -23.01
N THR A 283 -20.58 -6.09 -23.38
CA THR A 283 -21.33 -5.51 -24.53
C THR A 283 -21.61 -4.02 -24.38
N ASN A 284 -21.66 -3.52 -23.16
CA ASN A 284 -21.89 -2.12 -22.82
C ASN A 284 -20.62 -1.30 -22.64
N TYR A 285 -19.43 -1.89 -22.75
CA TYR A 285 -18.16 -1.18 -22.56
C TYR A 285 -17.75 -0.41 -23.82
N VAL A 286 -16.99 0.69 -23.63
CA VAL A 286 -16.45 1.48 -24.76
C VAL A 286 -15.50 0.62 -25.59
N ASP A 287 -14.59 -0.08 -24.95
CA ASP A 287 -13.66 -0.99 -25.60
C ASP A 287 -14.14 -2.45 -25.47
N LYS A 288 -14.73 -2.95 -26.54
CA LYS A 288 -15.25 -4.33 -26.67
C LYS A 288 -14.24 -5.28 -27.31
N SER A 289 -12.96 -4.88 -27.37
CA SER A 289 -11.93 -5.73 -27.99
C SER A 289 -11.81 -7.08 -27.28
N GLU A 290 -11.50 -8.11 -28.03
CA GLU A 290 -11.27 -9.45 -27.52
C GLU A 290 -10.19 -9.45 -26.41
N LYS A 291 -9.16 -8.62 -26.59
CA LYS A 291 -8.10 -8.43 -25.60
C LYS A 291 -8.62 -7.95 -24.23
N ASN A 292 -9.59 -7.04 -24.21
CA ASN A 292 -10.18 -6.56 -22.97
C ASN A 292 -11.10 -7.60 -22.32
N VAL A 293 -11.84 -8.38 -23.10
CA VAL A 293 -12.60 -9.51 -22.60
C VAL A 293 -11.67 -10.57 -21.99
N ASP A 294 -10.58 -10.91 -22.66
CA ASP A 294 -9.61 -11.89 -22.15
C ASP A 294 -8.97 -11.40 -20.84
N LYS A 295 -8.63 -10.11 -20.75
CA LYS A 295 -8.13 -9.51 -19.51
C LYS A 295 -9.15 -9.61 -18.38
N LEU A 296 -10.42 -9.28 -18.63
CA LEU A 296 -11.49 -9.41 -17.64
C LEU A 296 -11.63 -10.85 -17.17
N VAL A 297 -11.60 -11.82 -18.10
CA VAL A 297 -11.68 -13.25 -17.78
C VAL A 297 -10.54 -13.67 -16.84
N GLN A 298 -9.32 -13.25 -17.12
CA GLN A 298 -8.16 -13.56 -16.28
C GLN A 298 -8.26 -12.94 -14.89
N GLU A 299 -8.64 -11.67 -14.81
CA GLU A 299 -8.84 -10.98 -13.52
C GLU A 299 -9.94 -11.65 -12.69
N VAL A 300 -11.03 -12.09 -13.32
CA VAL A 300 -12.12 -12.80 -12.62
C VAL A 300 -11.66 -14.17 -12.14
N ILE A 301 -10.93 -14.94 -12.97
CA ILE A 301 -10.37 -16.25 -12.58
C ILE A 301 -9.46 -16.10 -11.35
N GLU A 302 -8.57 -15.14 -11.37
CA GLU A 302 -7.67 -14.87 -10.23
C GLU A 302 -8.47 -14.58 -8.95
N GLN A 303 -9.51 -13.72 -9.03
CA GLN A 303 -10.36 -13.42 -7.88
C GLN A 303 -11.16 -14.62 -7.38
N ILE A 304 -11.65 -15.50 -8.28
CA ILE A 304 -12.34 -16.74 -7.89
C ILE A 304 -11.40 -17.65 -7.11
N ASP A 305 -10.21 -17.91 -7.62
CA ASP A 305 -9.21 -18.74 -6.95
C ASP A 305 -8.84 -18.18 -5.57
N ILE A 306 -8.61 -16.88 -5.46
CA ILE A 306 -8.27 -16.21 -4.20
C ILE A 306 -9.44 -16.30 -3.22
N ASN A 307 -10.64 -15.97 -3.64
CA ASN A 307 -11.82 -15.95 -2.76
C ASN A 307 -12.11 -17.35 -2.20
N ILE A 308 -11.93 -18.40 -3.00
CA ILE A 308 -12.17 -19.77 -2.53
C ILE A 308 -11.04 -20.27 -1.64
N LYS A 309 -9.77 -20.11 -2.06
CA LYS A 309 -8.61 -20.63 -1.33
C LYS A 309 -8.36 -19.93 -0.01
N TYR A 310 -8.56 -18.61 0.03
CA TYR A 310 -8.23 -17.80 1.20
C TYR A 310 -9.46 -17.34 2.00
N ASP A 311 -10.66 -17.85 1.73
CA ASP A 311 -11.91 -17.49 2.37
C ASP A 311 -11.80 -17.40 3.91
N GLY A 312 -11.30 -18.44 4.55
CA GLY A 312 -11.15 -18.48 6.00
C GLY A 312 -10.19 -17.43 6.57
N TYR A 313 -9.11 -17.13 5.84
CA TYR A 313 -8.16 -16.10 6.25
C TYR A 313 -8.71 -14.69 6.02
N ILE A 314 -9.39 -14.46 4.91
CA ILE A 314 -10.06 -13.19 4.59
C ILE A 314 -11.12 -12.89 5.64
N LYS A 315 -12.01 -13.83 5.96
CA LYS A 315 -13.04 -13.69 7.00
C LYS A 315 -12.43 -13.37 8.37
N ARG A 316 -11.30 -13.98 8.72
CA ARG A 316 -10.59 -13.68 9.98
C ARG A 316 -10.07 -12.25 9.99
N GLN A 317 -9.44 -11.79 8.92
CA GLN A 317 -8.97 -10.39 8.83
C GLN A 317 -10.13 -9.39 8.85
N LEU A 318 -11.23 -9.67 8.17
CA LEU A 318 -12.43 -8.81 8.21
C LEU A 318 -12.97 -8.64 9.63
N LYS A 319 -13.01 -9.71 10.42
CA LYS A 319 -13.38 -9.61 11.83
C LYS A 319 -12.43 -8.72 12.65
N GLN A 320 -11.12 -8.79 12.37
CA GLN A 320 -10.14 -7.92 13.01
C GLN A 320 -10.37 -6.45 12.61
N VAL A 321 -10.66 -6.19 11.33
CA VAL A 321 -11.01 -4.85 10.83
C VAL A 321 -12.26 -4.31 11.52
N GLU A 322 -13.31 -5.10 11.67
CA GLU A 322 -14.53 -4.70 12.39
C GLU A 322 -14.24 -4.31 13.86
N GLN A 323 -13.41 -5.09 14.53
CA GLN A 323 -12.99 -4.77 15.91
C GLN A 323 -12.19 -3.47 15.95
N PHE A 324 -11.26 -3.30 15.01
CA PHE A 324 -10.46 -2.09 14.89
C PHE A 324 -11.34 -0.85 14.60
N LYS A 325 -12.29 -0.93 13.65
CA LYS A 325 -13.22 0.15 13.35
C LYS A 325 -14.04 0.57 14.57
N LYS A 326 -14.44 -0.38 15.43
CA LYS A 326 -15.10 -0.06 16.70
C LYS A 326 -14.24 0.79 17.63
N LEU A 327 -12.92 0.58 17.63
CA LEU A 327 -11.99 1.41 18.40
C LEU A 327 -11.79 2.79 17.75
N GLU A 328 -11.75 2.87 16.42
CA GLU A 328 -11.64 4.14 15.70
C GLU A 328 -12.86 5.04 15.87
N THR A 329 -14.05 4.46 15.98
CA THR A 329 -15.28 5.24 16.23
C THR A 329 -15.40 5.76 17.66
N LYS A 330 -14.65 5.17 18.62
CA LYS A 330 -14.62 5.65 20.01
C LYS A 330 -13.74 6.91 20.09
N ARG A 331 -14.38 8.08 20.02
CA ARG A 331 -13.71 9.38 20.07
C ARG A 331 -13.17 9.67 21.47
N ILE A 332 -12.02 10.32 21.51
CA ILE A 332 -11.42 10.88 22.73
C ILE A 332 -11.73 12.38 22.72
N PRO A 333 -12.36 12.94 23.77
CA PRO A 333 -12.62 14.36 23.87
C PRO A 333 -11.33 15.19 23.81
N GLU A 334 -11.34 16.31 23.10
CA GLU A 334 -10.15 17.19 22.98
C GLU A 334 -9.67 17.74 24.33
N ASN A 335 -10.58 17.94 25.26
CA ASN A 335 -10.31 18.47 26.60
C ASN A 335 -10.07 17.41 27.68
N ILE A 336 -9.80 16.14 27.29
CA ILE A 336 -9.53 15.05 28.23
C ILE A 336 -8.28 15.36 29.07
N ASN A 337 -8.41 15.19 30.41
CA ASN A 337 -7.28 15.30 31.30
C ASN A 337 -6.70 13.91 31.63
N TYR A 338 -5.65 13.53 30.96
CA TYR A 338 -5.00 12.23 31.15
C TYR A 338 -4.37 12.05 32.55
N ASP A 339 -4.05 13.14 33.28
CA ASP A 339 -3.50 13.07 34.63
C ASP A 339 -4.52 12.58 35.68
N GLU A 340 -5.80 12.76 35.41
CA GLU A 340 -6.88 12.29 36.29
C GLU A 340 -7.15 10.79 36.17
N ILE A 341 -6.62 10.14 35.14
CA ILE A 341 -6.83 8.72 34.88
C ILE A 341 -5.79 7.88 35.67
N LYS A 342 -6.08 7.64 36.93
CA LYS A 342 -5.15 7.06 37.93
C LYS A 342 -4.47 5.75 37.53
N SER A 343 -5.04 4.97 36.63
CA SER A 343 -4.53 3.65 36.24
C SER A 343 -3.72 3.66 34.95
N LEU A 344 -3.51 4.82 34.31
CA LEU A 344 -2.61 4.95 33.17
C LEU A 344 -1.15 5.00 33.64
N ARG A 345 -0.27 4.35 32.89
CA ARG A 345 1.17 4.44 33.14
C ARG A 345 1.67 5.84 32.80
N ILE A 346 2.69 6.32 33.51
CA ILE A 346 3.28 7.66 33.31
C ILE A 346 3.69 7.86 31.84
N GLU A 347 4.36 6.86 31.24
CA GLU A 347 4.75 6.90 29.83
C GLU A 347 3.54 7.08 28.89
N ALA A 348 2.45 6.32 29.13
CA ALA A 348 1.23 6.41 28.35
C ALA A 348 0.60 7.82 28.48
N VAL A 349 0.54 8.39 29.69
CA VAL A 349 0.05 9.76 29.91
C VAL A 349 0.88 10.78 29.13
N GLN A 350 2.20 10.69 29.19
CA GLN A 350 3.09 11.59 28.46
C GLN A 350 2.86 11.50 26.95
N LYS A 351 2.79 10.27 26.42
CA LYS A 351 2.57 10.01 24.99
C LYS A 351 1.18 10.49 24.54
N LEU A 352 0.13 10.18 25.28
CA LEU A 352 -1.23 10.61 24.95
C LEU A 352 -1.36 12.15 24.93
N LYS A 353 -0.72 12.86 25.88
CA LYS A 353 -0.63 14.32 25.88
C LYS A 353 0.16 14.87 24.69
N GLN A 354 1.27 14.24 24.35
CA GLN A 354 2.14 14.65 23.24
C GLN A 354 1.42 14.50 21.88
N TYR A 355 0.71 13.39 21.69
CA TYR A 355 0.14 13.03 20.39
C TYR A 355 -1.32 13.45 20.22
N CYS A 356 -2.04 13.73 21.31
CA CYS A 356 -3.45 14.15 21.30
C CYS A 356 -4.30 13.33 20.35
N PRO A 357 -4.38 11.98 20.53
CA PRO A 357 -5.14 11.13 19.62
C PRO A 357 -6.63 11.47 19.66
N SER A 358 -7.28 11.48 18.51
CA SER A 358 -8.72 11.79 18.39
C SER A 358 -9.62 10.57 18.61
N SER A 359 -9.04 9.35 18.63
CA SER A 359 -9.77 8.10 18.84
C SER A 359 -8.95 7.10 19.67
N ILE A 360 -9.67 6.12 20.25
CA ILE A 360 -9.03 4.98 20.93
C ILE A 360 -8.15 4.17 19.94
N GLY A 361 -8.58 4.03 18.70
CA GLY A 361 -7.79 3.37 17.66
C GLY A 361 -6.46 4.09 17.42
N GLN A 362 -6.45 5.41 17.30
CA GLN A 362 -5.20 6.19 17.19
C GLN A 362 -4.33 6.02 18.45
N ALA A 363 -4.93 6.13 19.64
CA ALA A 363 -4.22 5.95 20.90
C ALA A 363 -3.51 4.58 20.98
N SER A 364 -4.14 3.52 20.48
CA SER A 364 -3.58 2.16 20.49
C SER A 364 -2.34 1.96 19.60
N ARG A 365 -2.12 2.85 18.65
CA ARG A 365 -0.96 2.82 17.72
C ARG A 365 0.23 3.65 18.18
N ILE A 366 0.06 4.43 19.24
CA ILE A 366 1.14 5.25 19.80
C ILE A 366 2.15 4.35 20.50
N SER A 367 3.41 4.43 20.09
CA SER A 367 4.50 3.74 20.77
C SER A 367 4.60 4.19 22.23
N GLY A 368 4.65 3.22 23.16
CA GLY A 368 4.61 3.49 24.60
C GLY A 368 3.22 3.38 25.23
N VAL A 369 2.14 3.30 24.44
CA VAL A 369 0.78 3.01 24.91
C VAL A 369 0.49 1.52 24.75
N SER A 370 0.25 0.82 25.84
CA SER A 370 0.00 -0.64 25.84
C SER A 370 -1.49 -0.98 25.70
N PRO A 371 -1.84 -2.23 25.36
CA PRO A 371 -3.23 -2.68 25.39
C PRO A 371 -3.92 -2.51 26.77
N ALA A 372 -3.16 -2.60 27.86
CA ALA A 372 -3.68 -2.34 29.20
C ALA A 372 -4.07 -0.86 29.37
N ASP A 373 -3.24 0.07 28.90
CA ASP A 373 -3.56 1.51 28.95
C ASP A 373 -4.82 1.82 28.12
N ILE A 374 -4.97 1.18 26.95
CA ILE A 374 -6.17 1.31 26.11
C ILE A 374 -7.41 0.81 26.84
N SER A 375 -7.31 -0.31 27.56
CA SER A 375 -8.44 -0.82 28.35
C SER A 375 -8.84 0.15 29.46
N VAL A 376 -7.87 0.76 30.15
CA VAL A 376 -8.10 1.77 31.17
C VAL A 376 -8.78 3.01 30.55
N LEU A 377 -8.29 3.47 29.42
CA LEU A 377 -8.86 4.63 28.72
C LEU A 377 -10.30 4.37 28.26
N LEU A 378 -10.59 3.16 27.78
CA LEU A 378 -11.94 2.75 27.40
C LEU A 378 -12.91 2.80 28.60
N VAL A 379 -12.53 2.22 29.74
CA VAL A 379 -13.34 2.23 30.96
C VAL A 379 -13.57 3.65 31.45
N TYR A 380 -12.53 4.49 31.42
CA TYR A 380 -12.66 5.90 31.80
C TYR A 380 -13.64 6.65 30.92
N LEU A 381 -13.55 6.51 29.59
CA LEU A 381 -14.45 7.17 28.64
C LEU A 381 -15.91 6.66 28.77
N GLU A 382 -16.10 5.40 29.18
CA GLU A 382 -17.43 4.86 29.45
C GLU A 382 -18.01 5.41 30.76
N SER A 383 -17.17 5.70 31.77
CA SER A 383 -17.61 6.30 33.02
C SER A 383 -17.96 7.78 32.93
N MET A 384 -17.53 8.46 31.86
CA MET A 384 -17.87 9.87 31.59
C MET A 384 -19.22 10.06 30.88
N ARG A 385 -19.84 8.98 30.43
CA ARG A 385 -21.16 8.98 29.76
C ARG A 385 -22.27 8.80 30.78
#